data_cc6b43f77624eb2c24b9f67e7ad90c2d
#
_entry.id   cc6b43f77624eb2c24b9f67e7ad90c2d
#
_cell.length_a   1.000
_cell.length_b   1.000
_cell.length_c   1.000
_cell.angle_alpha   90.00
_cell.angle_beta   90.00
_cell.angle_gamma   90.00
#
_symmetry.space_group_name_H-M   'P 1'
#
loop_
_entity.id
_entity.type
_entity.pdbx_description
1 polymer ?
#
loop_
_entity_poly.entity_id
_entity_poly.type
_entity_poly.pdbx_seq_one_letter_code
_entity_poly.pdbx_strand_id
1 'polypeptide(L)'
;MAWKPRRDATEAFDPLCYYLPPDAISIETAISRVVYVNGCYMPEDEAQISIFDRGFLFGDAIYEVCLVIRGQLIDNQGHLRRLTRSLGEVDIEAPLSMDEIVSVQRELIAKNDLDEGLVYLQ
;
A
#
# COMPACT_ATOMS: atom_id res chain seq x y z
N MET A 1 -5.39 -8.97 28.79
CA MET A 1 -6.31 -8.35 27.85
C MET A 1 -7.29 -9.43 27.37
N ALA A 2 -8.54 -9.38 27.77
CA ALA A 2 -9.50 -10.46 27.52
C ALA A 2 -10.14 -10.23 26.14
N TRP A 3 -9.93 -11.16 25.22
CA TRP A 3 -10.62 -11.20 23.94
C TRP A 3 -12.09 -11.58 24.16
N LYS A 4 -13.01 -10.77 23.65
CA LYS A 4 -14.45 -11.03 23.66
C LYS A 4 -14.88 -11.35 22.23
N PRO A 5 -15.51 -12.51 21.93
CA PRO A 5 -15.96 -12.81 20.59
C PRO A 5 -17.03 -11.81 20.12
N ARG A 6 -17.02 -11.45 18.85
CA ARG A 6 -18.02 -10.58 18.21
C ARG A 6 -19.41 -11.17 18.40
N ARG A 7 -20.32 -10.37 18.83
CA ARG A 7 -21.75 -10.64 18.74
C ARG A 7 -22.18 -10.29 17.33
N ASP A 8 -22.71 -11.24 16.63
CA ASP A 8 -23.43 -11.18 15.37
C ASP A 8 -22.82 -10.38 14.19
N ALA A 9 -22.73 -11.05 13.04
CA ALA A 9 -22.22 -10.53 11.77
C ALA A 9 -23.17 -9.53 11.05
N THR A 10 -24.15 -8.95 11.77
CA THR A 10 -25.14 -8.01 11.24
C THR A 10 -25.01 -6.59 11.78
N GLU A 11 -24.12 -6.33 12.74
CA GLU A 11 -23.81 -4.95 13.11
C GLU A 11 -22.88 -4.36 12.06
N ALA A 12 -23.39 -3.37 11.34
CA ALA A 12 -22.62 -2.55 10.42
C ALA A 12 -21.35 -2.04 11.14
N PHE A 13 -20.22 -2.18 10.50
CA PHE A 13 -18.95 -1.61 10.91
C PHE A 13 -19.18 -0.10 11.14
N ASP A 14 -19.13 0.34 12.40
CA ASP A 14 -19.16 1.75 12.73
C ASP A 14 -17.75 2.33 12.50
N PRO A 15 -17.56 3.17 11.46
CA PRO A 15 -16.27 3.77 11.17
C PRO A 15 -15.83 4.80 12.21
N LEU A 16 -16.63 5.09 13.23
CA LEU A 16 -16.41 6.12 14.26
C LEU A 16 -15.53 5.68 15.43
N CYS A 17 -14.79 4.60 15.34
CA CYS A 17 -13.83 4.22 16.38
C CYS A 17 -12.53 5.05 16.37
N TYR A 18 -12.40 6.02 15.46
CA TYR A 18 -11.38 7.07 15.53
C TYR A 18 -12.03 8.35 16.03
N TYR A 19 -12.03 8.55 17.35
CA TYR A 19 -12.39 9.83 17.93
C TYR A 19 -11.32 10.88 17.58
N LEU A 20 -11.49 11.48 16.41
CA LEU A 20 -10.93 12.80 16.15
C LEU A 20 -12.03 13.81 16.43
N PRO A 21 -11.77 14.85 17.24
CA PRO A 21 -12.79 15.89 17.51
C PRO A 21 -13.19 16.56 16.19
N PRO A 22 -14.49 16.93 16.02
CA PRO A 22 -15.04 17.43 14.75
C PRO A 22 -14.44 18.73 14.23
N ASP A 23 -13.55 19.35 14.96
CA ASP A 23 -12.83 20.61 14.68
C ASP A 23 -11.33 20.40 14.45
N ALA A 24 -10.84 19.16 14.52
CA ALA A 24 -9.49 18.85 14.13
C ALA A 24 -9.43 18.66 12.62
N ILE A 25 -8.91 19.68 11.96
CA ILE A 25 -8.41 19.70 10.61
C ILE A 25 -9.46 20.03 9.53
N SER A 26 -9.67 21.32 9.30
CA SER A 26 -9.82 21.83 7.94
C SER A 26 -8.49 21.64 7.21
N ILE A 27 -8.20 20.44 6.75
CA ILE A 27 -7.18 20.25 5.73
C ILE A 27 -7.83 20.75 4.44
N GLU A 28 -7.39 21.95 3.99
CA GLU A 28 -7.49 22.30 2.58
C GLU A 28 -7.21 21.05 1.78
N THR A 29 -8.02 20.76 0.79
CA THR A 29 -7.98 19.62 -0.11
C THR A 29 -6.54 19.36 -0.58
N ALA A 30 -5.73 18.74 0.26
CA ALA A 30 -4.48 18.17 -0.16
C ALA A 30 -4.87 17.11 -1.20
N ILE A 31 -4.34 17.24 -2.41
CA ILE A 31 -4.52 16.26 -3.47
C ILE A 31 -4.09 14.92 -2.87
N SER A 32 -5.06 14.06 -2.55
CA SER A 32 -4.79 12.75 -1.98
C SER A 32 -4.06 11.92 -3.04
N ARG A 33 -2.90 11.35 -2.68
CA ARG A 33 -2.16 10.46 -3.58
C ARG A 33 -3.00 9.23 -3.88
N VAL A 34 -2.88 8.71 -5.10
CA VAL A 34 -3.43 7.40 -5.43
C VAL A 34 -2.42 6.33 -5.04
N VAL A 35 -2.89 5.34 -4.30
CA VAL A 35 -2.13 4.14 -3.92
C VAL A 35 -2.76 2.88 -4.48
N TYR A 36 -2.01 1.78 -4.52
CA TYR A 36 -2.50 0.46 -4.90
C TYR A 36 -2.39 -0.47 -3.71
N VAL A 37 -3.53 -0.94 -3.20
CA VAL A 37 -3.60 -1.82 -2.02
C VAL A 37 -4.52 -2.99 -2.30
N ASN A 38 -4.05 -4.21 -2.08
CA ASN A 38 -4.84 -5.44 -2.21
C ASN A 38 -5.59 -5.57 -3.56
N GLY A 39 -4.94 -5.19 -4.66
CA GLY A 39 -5.53 -5.32 -6.00
C GLY A 39 -6.35 -4.12 -6.48
N CYS A 40 -6.46 -3.04 -5.68
CA CYS A 40 -7.27 -1.87 -6.01
C CYS A 40 -6.49 -0.57 -5.94
N TYR A 41 -6.74 0.34 -6.91
CA TYR A 41 -6.31 1.73 -6.81
C TYR A 41 -7.33 2.51 -5.99
N MET A 42 -6.84 3.31 -5.05
CA MET A 42 -7.68 4.12 -4.17
C MET A 42 -6.93 5.36 -3.68
N PRO A 43 -7.62 6.39 -3.18
CA PRO A 43 -6.99 7.49 -2.44
C PRO A 43 -6.23 6.96 -1.21
N GLU A 44 -5.09 7.58 -0.86
CA GLU A 44 -4.27 7.11 0.27
C GLU A 44 -4.97 7.21 1.61
N ASP A 45 -5.87 8.16 1.79
CA ASP A 45 -6.67 8.37 2.99
C ASP A 45 -7.77 7.31 3.18
N GLU A 46 -8.12 6.57 2.12
CA GLU A 46 -9.04 5.43 2.16
C GLU A 46 -8.31 4.09 2.30
N ALA A 47 -6.98 4.07 2.15
CA ALA A 47 -6.20 2.85 2.14
C ALA A 47 -6.09 2.23 3.54
N GLN A 48 -6.43 0.95 3.65
CA GLN A 48 -6.42 0.23 4.92
C GLN A 48 -5.75 -1.13 4.76
N ILE A 49 -5.03 -1.54 5.79
CA ILE A 49 -4.51 -2.89 5.95
C ILE A 49 -5.09 -3.52 7.23
N SER A 50 -5.13 -4.84 7.26
CA SER A 50 -5.57 -5.55 8.46
C SER A 50 -4.60 -5.32 9.63
N ILE A 51 -5.11 -5.12 10.85
CA ILE A 51 -4.29 -5.12 12.07
C ILE A 51 -3.65 -6.50 12.34
N PHE A 52 -4.08 -7.55 11.63
CA PHE A 52 -3.53 -8.90 11.67
C PHE A 52 -2.58 -9.17 10.50
N ASP A 53 -2.22 -8.14 9.73
CA ASP A 53 -1.18 -8.27 8.70
C ASP A 53 0.14 -8.68 9.33
N ARG A 54 0.82 -9.67 8.72
CA ARG A 54 2.05 -10.23 9.27
C ARG A 54 3.20 -9.24 9.25
N GLY A 55 3.24 -8.37 8.25
CA GLY A 55 4.21 -7.28 8.17
C GLY A 55 4.08 -6.33 9.35
N PHE A 56 2.83 -6.02 9.76
CA PHE A 56 2.56 -5.18 10.91
C PHE A 56 2.87 -5.89 12.25
N LEU A 57 2.43 -7.15 12.41
CA LEU A 57 2.56 -7.88 13.68
C LEU A 57 3.97 -8.41 13.94
N PHE A 58 4.67 -8.89 12.91
CA PHE A 58 5.89 -9.68 13.05
C PHE A 58 7.08 -9.09 12.29
N GLY A 59 6.87 -8.02 11.51
CA GLY A 59 7.90 -7.52 10.59
C GLY A 59 8.19 -8.48 9.43
N ASP A 60 7.27 -9.40 9.15
CA ASP A 60 7.38 -10.40 8.12
C ASP A 60 6.95 -9.79 6.77
N ALA A 61 7.83 -8.97 6.22
CA ALA A 61 7.60 -8.21 5.01
C ALA A 61 8.91 -7.95 4.27
N ILE A 62 8.79 -7.71 2.98
CA ILE A 62 9.87 -7.18 2.14
C ILE A 62 9.40 -5.92 1.44
N TYR A 63 10.33 -5.09 0.99
CA TYR A 63 10.01 -3.88 0.24
C TYR A 63 11.05 -3.58 -0.82
N GLU A 64 10.64 -2.80 -1.81
CA GLU A 64 11.47 -2.20 -2.82
C GLU A 64 11.14 -0.71 -2.98
N VAL A 65 12.14 0.09 -3.32
CA VAL A 65 11.97 1.51 -3.62
C VAL A 65 12.63 1.81 -4.94
N CYS A 66 11.83 2.22 -5.92
CA CYS A 66 12.30 2.58 -7.25
C CYS A 66 12.24 4.09 -7.43
N LEU A 67 13.37 4.67 -7.88
CA LEU A 67 13.45 6.10 -8.22
C LEU A 67 12.68 6.36 -9.53
N VAL A 68 11.95 7.49 -9.57
CA VAL A 68 11.28 8.01 -10.77
C VAL A 68 11.95 9.32 -11.17
N ILE A 69 12.34 9.44 -12.43
CA ILE A 69 12.87 10.66 -13.03
C ILE A 69 12.17 10.85 -14.37
N ARG A 70 11.58 12.02 -14.58
CA ARG A 70 10.79 12.37 -15.77
C ARG A 70 9.73 11.33 -16.09
N GLY A 71 9.00 10.89 -15.07
CA GLY A 71 7.97 9.88 -15.17
C GLY A 71 8.47 8.47 -15.50
N GLN A 72 9.78 8.20 -15.44
CA GLN A 72 10.37 6.91 -15.79
C GLN A 72 10.98 6.23 -14.57
N LEU A 73 10.68 4.93 -14.40
CA LEU A 73 11.30 4.07 -13.39
C LEU A 73 12.77 3.83 -13.71
N ILE A 74 13.66 4.12 -12.78
CA ILE A 74 15.11 3.96 -12.95
C ILE A 74 15.55 2.62 -12.38
N ASP A 75 16.26 1.83 -13.19
CA ASP A 75 16.76 0.47 -12.87
C ASP A 75 15.69 -0.48 -12.30
N ASN A 76 14.44 -0.33 -12.75
CA ASN A 76 13.34 -1.14 -12.23
C ASN A 76 13.56 -2.65 -12.35
N GLN A 77 14.25 -3.10 -13.41
CA GLN A 77 14.58 -4.52 -13.56
C GLN A 77 15.52 -5.03 -12.45
N GLY A 78 16.45 -4.20 -11.98
CA GLY A 78 17.31 -4.51 -10.84
C GLY A 78 16.50 -4.73 -9.57
N HIS A 79 15.55 -3.82 -9.32
CA HIS A 79 14.61 -3.90 -8.19
C HIS A 79 13.73 -5.14 -8.25
N LEU A 80 13.16 -5.47 -9.42
CA LEU A 80 12.31 -6.66 -9.58
C LEU A 80 13.08 -7.98 -9.40
N ARG A 81 14.33 -8.06 -9.87
CA ARG A 81 15.19 -9.24 -9.58
C ARG A 81 15.45 -9.39 -8.09
N ARG A 82 15.70 -8.30 -7.37
CA ARG A 82 15.90 -8.31 -5.92
C ARG A 82 14.61 -8.69 -5.20
N LEU A 83 13.46 -8.14 -5.61
CA LEU A 83 12.14 -8.48 -5.11
C LEU A 83 11.89 -9.99 -5.21
N THR A 84 12.07 -10.57 -6.41
CA THR A 84 11.86 -12.00 -6.65
C THR A 84 12.74 -12.86 -5.72
N ARG A 85 14.02 -12.49 -5.56
CA ARG A 85 14.92 -13.21 -4.64
C ARG A 85 14.43 -13.09 -3.19
N SER A 86 14.11 -11.88 -2.74
CA SER A 86 13.70 -11.62 -1.35
C SER A 86 12.40 -12.32 -1.00
N LEU A 87 11.42 -12.35 -1.91
CA LEU A 87 10.18 -13.12 -1.76
C LEU A 87 10.47 -14.60 -1.53
N GLY A 88 11.38 -15.18 -2.34
CA GLY A 88 11.77 -16.59 -2.19
C GLY A 88 12.53 -16.89 -0.89
N GLU A 89 13.28 -15.93 -0.32
CA GLU A 89 14.00 -16.11 0.94
C GLU A 89 13.06 -16.12 2.17
N VAL A 90 11.87 -15.54 2.07
CA VAL A 90 10.87 -15.47 3.16
C VAL A 90 9.61 -16.28 2.88
N ASP A 91 9.62 -17.10 1.83
CA ASP A 91 8.48 -17.95 1.40
C ASP A 91 7.15 -17.14 1.22
N ILE A 92 7.25 -15.94 0.67
CA ILE A 92 6.09 -15.12 0.28
C ILE A 92 5.86 -15.29 -1.22
N GLU A 93 4.67 -15.76 -1.60
CA GLU A 93 4.26 -15.85 -2.99
C GLU A 93 3.90 -14.46 -3.54
N ALA A 94 4.46 -14.10 -4.70
CA ALA A 94 4.10 -12.84 -5.35
C ALA A 94 2.63 -12.86 -5.78
N PRO A 95 1.80 -11.86 -5.39
CA PRO A 95 0.38 -11.84 -5.75
C PRO A 95 0.16 -11.49 -7.24
N LEU A 96 1.17 -10.95 -7.90
CA LEU A 96 1.17 -10.53 -9.30
C LEU A 96 2.46 -11.00 -9.98
N SER A 97 2.39 -11.21 -11.28
CA SER A 97 3.61 -11.38 -12.10
C SER A 97 4.46 -10.10 -12.12
N MET A 98 5.74 -10.22 -12.42
CA MET A 98 6.64 -9.06 -12.50
C MET A 98 6.19 -8.04 -13.56
N ASP A 99 5.57 -8.48 -14.66
CA ASP A 99 5.04 -7.60 -15.70
C ASP A 99 3.79 -6.85 -15.23
N GLU A 100 2.94 -7.47 -14.45
CA GLU A 100 1.79 -6.83 -13.81
C GLU A 100 2.25 -5.80 -12.76
N ILE A 101 3.29 -6.11 -11.97
CA ILE A 101 3.87 -5.15 -11.03
C ILE A 101 4.39 -3.92 -11.78
N VAL A 102 5.11 -4.08 -12.90
CA VAL A 102 5.55 -2.95 -13.74
C VAL A 102 4.37 -2.13 -14.24
N SER A 103 3.29 -2.78 -14.64
CA SER A 103 2.08 -2.12 -15.12
C SER A 103 1.44 -1.28 -14.01
N VAL A 104 1.32 -1.82 -12.80
CA VAL A 104 0.82 -1.11 -11.61
C VAL A 104 1.70 0.09 -11.27
N GLN A 105 3.03 -0.08 -11.27
CA GLN A 105 3.97 1.02 -11.00
C GLN A 105 3.81 2.18 -11.99
N ARG A 106 3.70 1.88 -13.29
CA ARG A 106 3.51 2.90 -14.34
C ARG A 106 2.16 3.61 -14.20
N GLU A 107 1.12 2.87 -13.87
CA GLU A 107 -0.20 3.44 -13.67
C GLU A 107 -0.24 4.34 -12.42
N LEU A 108 0.44 3.97 -11.34
CA LEU A 108 0.61 4.84 -10.16
C LEU A 108 1.35 6.13 -10.50
N ILE A 109 2.41 6.08 -11.30
CA ILE A 109 3.13 7.26 -11.78
C ILE A 109 2.17 8.17 -12.55
N ALA A 110 1.39 7.61 -13.49
CA ALA A 110 0.45 8.37 -14.30
C ALA A 110 -0.70 8.96 -13.46
N LYS A 111 -1.29 8.19 -12.55
CA LYS A 111 -2.41 8.65 -11.69
C LYS A 111 -2.00 9.74 -10.71
N ASN A 112 -0.72 9.81 -10.34
CA ASN A 112 -0.18 10.81 -9.41
C ASN A 112 0.54 11.96 -10.12
N ASP A 113 0.55 11.98 -11.46
CA ASP A 113 1.31 12.96 -12.27
C ASP A 113 2.77 13.10 -11.76
N LEU A 114 3.41 11.95 -11.45
CA LEU A 114 4.70 11.90 -10.77
C LEU A 114 5.84 12.06 -11.79
N ASP A 115 6.44 13.23 -11.87
CA ASP A 115 7.62 13.50 -12.71
C ASP A 115 8.91 13.04 -12.01
N GLU A 116 9.11 13.45 -10.75
CA GLU A 116 10.27 13.06 -9.93
C GLU A 116 9.83 12.58 -8.55
N GLY A 117 10.33 11.45 -8.10
CA GLY A 117 10.00 10.90 -6.80
C GLY A 117 10.34 9.42 -6.64
N LEU A 118 9.55 8.72 -5.84
CA LEU A 118 9.78 7.33 -5.51
C LEU A 118 8.49 6.52 -5.66
N VAL A 119 8.61 5.31 -6.20
CA VAL A 119 7.57 4.27 -6.08
C VAL A 119 8.03 3.27 -5.03
N TYR A 120 7.29 3.21 -3.94
CA TYR A 120 7.48 2.26 -2.85
C TYR A 120 6.57 1.06 -3.06
N LEU A 121 7.10 -0.14 -2.89
CA LEU A 121 6.40 -1.42 -2.98
C LEU A 121 6.71 -2.23 -1.73
N GLN A 122 5.68 -2.75 -1.12
CA GLN A 122 5.81 -3.64 0.03
C GLN A 122 4.87 -4.84 -0.13
#